data_9b6e1f9e61b5c8c2ce0fde5844a7823b
#
_entry.id   9b6e1f9e61b5c8c2ce0fde5844a7823b
#
_cell.length_a   1.000
_cell.length_b   1.000
_cell.length_c   1.000
_cell.angle_alpha   90.00
_cell.angle_beta   90.00
_cell.angle_gamma   90.00
#
_symmetry.space_group_name_H-M   'P 1'
#
loop_
_entity.id
_entity.type
_entity.pdbx_description
1 polymer ?
#
loop_
_entity_poly.entity_id
_entity_poly.type
_entity_poly.pdbx_seq_one_letter_code
_entity_poly.pdbx_strand_id
1 'polypeptide(L)'
;MSFKLAHRDACETAGNWRLVRRTLELGAFGINVVELPAGERIPEHDETARDQEEVFYVMSGSPTLVIDGEDHPAAAGTFARLDPTHSRTIVNGGPEPASVLIISAPRSSGYEPMDWA
;
A
#
# COMPACT_ATOMS: atom_id res chain seq x y z
N MET A 1 5.62 -27.38 -0.57
CA MET A 1 4.53 -26.63 -1.22
C MET A 1 5.07 -25.39 -1.91
N SER A 2 4.79 -25.23 -3.16
CA SER A 2 5.34 -24.15 -3.96
C SER A 2 4.37 -22.98 -4.18
N PHE A 3 3.17 -23.03 -3.66
CA PHE A 3 2.21 -21.93 -3.76
C PHE A 3 1.31 -21.86 -2.53
N LYS A 4 0.68 -20.71 -2.34
CA LYS A 4 -0.29 -20.48 -1.28
C LYS A 4 -1.38 -19.53 -1.76
N LEU A 5 -2.62 -19.84 -1.43
CA LEU A 5 -3.78 -19.01 -1.74
C LEU A 5 -4.45 -18.56 -0.44
N ALA A 6 -4.87 -17.32 -0.41
CA ALA A 6 -5.66 -16.78 0.70
C ALA A 6 -6.64 -15.75 0.18
N HIS A 7 -7.90 -15.89 0.53
CA HIS A 7 -8.87 -14.83 0.27
C HIS A 7 -8.61 -13.66 1.23
N ARG A 8 -8.93 -12.45 0.78
CA ARG A 8 -8.78 -11.23 1.58
C ARG A 8 -9.35 -11.39 3.00
N ASP A 9 -10.55 -11.99 3.11
CA ASP A 9 -11.25 -12.13 4.38
C ASP A 9 -10.57 -13.14 5.33
N ALA A 10 -9.69 -13.97 4.81
CA ALA A 10 -8.92 -14.94 5.59
C ALA A 10 -7.52 -14.46 5.96
N CYS A 11 -7.10 -13.29 5.50
CA CYS A 11 -5.81 -12.74 5.87
C CYS A 11 -5.76 -12.36 7.34
N GLU A 12 -4.60 -12.54 7.96
CA GLU A 12 -4.33 -11.97 9.28
C GLU A 12 -4.56 -10.47 9.25
N THR A 13 -5.04 -9.92 10.35
CA THR A 13 -5.32 -8.49 10.47
C THR A 13 -4.54 -7.88 11.63
N ALA A 14 -4.22 -6.60 11.49
CA ALA A 14 -3.70 -5.76 12.56
C ALA A 14 -4.35 -4.37 12.41
N GLY A 15 -5.31 -4.05 13.27
CA GLY A 15 -6.11 -2.85 13.10
C GLY A 15 -6.81 -2.84 11.74
N ASN A 16 -6.60 -1.78 10.96
CA ASN A 16 -7.17 -1.64 9.62
C ASN A 16 -6.36 -2.35 8.53
N TRP A 17 -5.29 -3.03 8.89
CA TRP A 17 -4.40 -3.69 7.95
C TRP A 17 -4.76 -5.15 7.76
N ARG A 18 -4.78 -5.59 6.50
CA ARG A 18 -4.76 -7.00 6.13
C ARG A 18 -3.34 -7.35 5.73
N LEU A 19 -2.74 -8.28 6.46
CA LEU A 19 -1.32 -8.61 6.36
C LEU A 19 -1.10 -9.69 5.30
N VAL A 20 -1.19 -9.30 4.04
CA VAL A 20 -1.15 -10.21 2.89
C VAL A 20 0.19 -10.91 2.78
N ARG A 21 1.29 -10.14 2.84
CA ARG A 21 2.65 -10.71 2.79
C ARG A 21 2.85 -11.79 3.85
N ARG A 22 2.44 -11.48 5.07
CA ARG A 22 2.61 -12.40 6.19
C ARG A 22 1.75 -13.64 6.03
N THR A 23 0.51 -13.47 5.62
CA THR A 23 -0.42 -14.57 5.40
C THR A 23 0.07 -15.51 4.30
N LEU A 24 0.61 -14.96 3.21
CA LEU A 24 1.15 -15.75 2.10
C LEU A 24 2.57 -16.25 2.35
N GLU A 25 3.23 -15.80 3.42
CA GLU A 25 4.64 -16.11 3.69
C GLU A 25 5.56 -15.68 2.55
N LEU A 26 5.23 -14.55 1.92
CA LEU A 26 5.97 -14.01 0.79
C LEU A 26 7.26 -13.35 1.27
N GLY A 27 8.39 -13.67 0.63
CA GLY A 27 9.70 -13.13 1.01
C GLY A 27 10.27 -12.08 0.06
N ALA A 28 9.73 -11.94 -1.17
CA ALA A 28 10.36 -11.13 -2.20
C ALA A 28 10.01 -9.63 -2.12
N PHE A 29 8.83 -9.28 -1.64
CA PHE A 29 8.39 -7.90 -1.51
C PHE A 29 7.29 -7.79 -0.46
N GLY A 30 7.02 -6.56 -0.02
CA GLY A 30 5.90 -6.27 0.87
C GLY A 30 4.61 -6.10 0.09
N ILE A 31 3.52 -6.63 0.61
CA ILE A 31 2.18 -6.41 0.08
C ILE A 31 1.18 -6.48 1.22
N ASN A 32 0.39 -5.42 1.38
CA ASN A 32 -0.66 -5.34 2.39
C ASN A 32 -1.83 -4.53 1.86
N VAL A 33 -2.97 -4.69 2.49
CA VAL A 33 -4.14 -3.87 2.21
C VAL A 33 -4.50 -3.11 3.47
N VAL A 34 -4.68 -1.79 3.36
CA VAL A 34 -5.26 -1.00 4.42
C VAL A 34 -6.72 -0.69 4.07
N GLU A 35 -7.60 -0.89 5.03
CA GLU A 35 -9.02 -0.57 4.89
C GLU A 35 -9.35 0.54 5.88
N LEU A 36 -9.65 1.73 5.37
CA LEU A 36 -9.89 2.91 6.18
C LEU A 36 -11.37 3.24 6.21
N PRO A 37 -12.03 3.11 7.37
CA PRO A 37 -13.34 3.70 7.57
C PRO A 37 -13.32 5.22 7.35
N ALA A 38 -14.48 5.81 7.13
CA ALA A 38 -14.60 7.26 6.99
C ALA A 38 -13.94 7.97 8.19
N GLY A 39 -13.14 8.99 7.91
CA GLY A 39 -12.47 9.82 8.90
C GLY A 39 -11.14 9.28 9.42
N GLU A 40 -10.73 8.07 9.04
CA GLU A 40 -9.48 7.48 9.52
C GLU A 40 -8.33 7.68 8.56
N ARG A 41 -7.12 7.52 9.07
CA ARG A 41 -5.88 7.70 8.33
C ARG A 41 -4.80 6.75 8.82
N ILE A 42 -3.77 6.52 8.02
CA ILE A 42 -2.57 5.83 8.48
C ILE A 42 -1.57 6.84 9.06
N PRO A 43 -0.60 6.41 9.88
CA PRO A 43 0.46 7.29 10.34
C PRO A 43 1.28 7.84 9.18
N GLU A 44 1.61 9.14 9.24
CA GLU A 44 2.53 9.74 8.27
C GLU A 44 3.94 9.20 8.48
N HIS A 45 4.60 8.82 7.40
CA HIS A 45 5.94 8.23 7.46
C HIS A 45 6.63 8.35 6.10
N ASP A 46 7.93 8.07 6.08
CA ASP A 46 8.69 7.81 4.87
C ASP A 46 9.34 6.42 4.94
N GLU A 47 10.04 6.03 3.91
CA GLU A 47 10.67 4.72 3.81
C GLU A 47 12.19 4.79 3.66
N THR A 48 12.80 5.89 4.12
CA THR A 48 14.25 6.09 4.00
C THR A 48 15.05 5.05 4.78
N ALA A 49 14.56 4.62 5.94
CA ALA A 49 15.29 3.67 6.78
C ALA A 49 15.51 2.31 6.09
N ARG A 50 14.58 1.90 5.23
CA ARG A 50 14.65 0.63 4.50
C ARG A 50 14.90 0.82 3.01
N ASP A 51 15.01 2.04 2.55
CA ASP A 51 15.20 2.42 1.14
C ASP A 51 14.18 1.74 0.22
N GLN A 52 12.92 1.73 0.65
CA GLN A 52 11.85 1.06 -0.08
C GLN A 52 11.11 2.00 -1.02
N GLU A 53 10.93 1.55 -2.25
CA GLU A 53 9.99 2.13 -3.19
C GLU A 53 8.63 1.48 -2.94
N GLU A 54 7.57 2.28 -2.94
CA GLU A 54 6.21 1.80 -2.73
C GLU A 54 5.29 2.15 -3.88
N VAL A 55 4.29 1.29 -4.09
CA VAL A 55 3.16 1.60 -4.95
C VAL A 55 1.89 1.50 -4.12
N PHE A 56 1.08 2.54 -4.17
CA PHE A 56 -0.28 2.53 -3.63
C PHE A 56 -1.26 2.37 -4.79
N TYR A 57 -2.18 1.45 -4.66
CA TYR A 57 -3.27 1.29 -5.62
C TYR A 57 -4.60 1.39 -4.89
N VAL A 58 -5.39 2.41 -5.23
CA VAL A 58 -6.70 2.62 -4.61
C VAL A 58 -7.69 1.63 -5.23
N MET A 59 -8.13 0.66 -4.42
CA MET A 59 -9.06 -0.38 -4.87
C MET A 59 -10.52 0.07 -4.78
N SER A 60 -10.86 0.85 -3.74
CA SER A 60 -12.22 1.33 -3.52
C SER A 60 -12.21 2.64 -2.74
N GLY A 61 -13.30 3.38 -2.83
CA GLY A 61 -13.43 4.67 -2.17
C GLY A 61 -12.71 5.79 -2.91
N SER A 62 -12.56 6.92 -2.22
CA SER A 62 -11.90 8.11 -2.77
C SER A 62 -11.07 8.79 -1.69
N PRO A 63 -10.01 8.13 -1.21
CA PRO A 63 -9.15 8.72 -0.20
C PRO A 63 -8.29 9.84 -0.80
N THR A 64 -7.60 10.56 0.08
CA THR A 64 -6.59 11.54 -0.28
C THR A 64 -5.23 10.99 0.08
N LEU A 65 -4.30 10.98 -0.86
CA LEU A 65 -2.89 10.71 -0.60
C LEU A 65 -2.22 12.04 -0.26
N VAL A 66 -1.66 12.14 0.94
CA VAL A 66 -0.94 13.34 1.35
C VAL A 66 0.55 13.05 1.21
N ILE A 67 1.21 13.71 0.27
CA ILE A 67 2.62 13.47 -0.06
C ILE A 67 3.38 14.76 0.16
N ASP A 68 4.36 14.73 1.06
CA ASP A 68 5.14 15.91 1.48
C ASP A 68 4.24 17.08 1.88
N GLY A 69 3.13 16.78 2.57
CA GLY A 69 2.18 17.79 3.02
C GLY A 69 1.20 18.28 1.97
N GLU A 70 1.27 17.78 0.75
CA GLU A 70 0.41 18.19 -0.36
C GLU A 70 -0.69 17.15 -0.61
N ASP A 71 -1.93 17.60 -0.71
CA ASP A 71 -3.09 16.74 -0.90
C ASP A 71 -3.25 16.32 -2.37
N HIS A 72 -3.39 15.02 -2.58
CA HIS A 72 -3.66 14.42 -3.88
C HIS A 72 -4.90 13.54 -3.79
N PRO A 73 -6.10 14.04 -4.14
CA PRO A 73 -7.29 13.21 -4.18
C PRO A 73 -7.08 12.04 -5.14
N ALA A 74 -7.45 10.84 -4.69
CA ALA A 74 -7.18 9.62 -5.44
C ALA A 74 -8.43 8.72 -5.48
N ALA A 75 -9.13 8.73 -6.60
CA ALA A 75 -10.27 7.86 -6.81
C ALA A 75 -9.83 6.41 -7.00
N ALA A 76 -10.76 5.48 -6.82
CA ALA A 76 -10.54 4.06 -7.12
C ALA A 76 -9.95 3.89 -8.53
N GLY A 77 -8.92 3.06 -8.65
CA GLY A 77 -8.16 2.86 -9.88
C GLY A 77 -6.88 3.70 -9.99
N THR A 78 -6.61 4.59 -9.04
CA THR A 78 -5.39 5.40 -9.04
C THR A 78 -4.20 4.59 -8.55
N PHE A 79 -3.10 4.64 -9.31
CA PHE A 79 -1.78 4.15 -8.88
C PHE A 79 -0.90 5.32 -8.48
N ALA A 80 -0.14 5.16 -7.41
CA ALA A 80 0.87 6.13 -7.01
C ALA A 80 2.18 5.40 -6.71
N ARG A 81 3.25 5.82 -7.35
CA ARG A 81 4.60 5.39 -6.99
C ARG A 81 5.20 6.41 -6.03
N LEU A 82 5.80 5.94 -4.96
CA LEU A 82 6.42 6.76 -3.94
C LEU A 82 7.86 6.31 -3.72
N ASP A 83 8.79 7.21 -4.02
CA ASP A 83 10.19 7.02 -3.67
C ASP A 83 10.34 7.07 -2.15
N PRO A 84 11.38 6.44 -1.58
CA PRO A 84 11.51 6.33 -0.12
C PRO A 84 11.58 7.67 0.63
N THR A 85 12.04 8.72 -0.01
CA THR A 85 12.28 10.01 0.66
C THR A 85 11.04 10.87 0.86
N HIS A 86 9.93 10.57 0.18
CA HIS A 86 8.70 11.33 0.33
C HIS A 86 7.95 10.92 1.59
N SER A 87 7.61 11.89 2.42
CA SER A 87 6.66 11.68 3.52
C SER A 87 5.28 11.40 2.94
N ARG A 88 4.57 10.41 3.46
CA ARG A 88 3.24 10.04 2.94
C ARG A 88 2.30 9.62 4.04
N THR A 89 1.03 9.86 3.79
CA THR A 89 -0.08 9.26 4.53
C THR A 89 -1.29 9.12 3.61
N ILE A 90 -2.24 8.30 4.03
CA ILE A 90 -3.52 8.13 3.35
C ILE A 90 -4.59 8.60 4.32
N VAL A 91 -5.44 9.51 3.89
CA VAL A 91 -6.54 10.06 4.69
C VAL A 91 -7.85 9.73 4.01
N ASN A 92 -8.75 9.08 4.70
CA ASN A 92 -10.10 8.89 4.19
C ASN A 92 -11.04 9.95 4.77
N GLY A 93 -11.12 11.11 4.11
CA GLY A 93 -12.04 12.18 4.46
C GLY A 93 -13.44 12.03 3.88
N GLY A 94 -13.66 11.01 3.05
CA GLY A 94 -14.96 10.77 2.43
C GLY A 94 -15.92 10.00 3.33
N PRO A 95 -17.21 9.89 2.93
CA PRO A 95 -18.21 9.19 3.74
C PRO A 95 -18.15 7.66 3.61
N GLU A 96 -17.52 7.15 2.56
CA GLU A 96 -17.43 5.73 2.28
C GLU A 96 -16.09 5.15 2.73
N PRO A 97 -16.01 3.85 3.09
CA PRO A 97 -14.74 3.20 3.34
C PRO A 97 -13.83 3.26 2.11
N ALA A 98 -12.53 3.27 2.34
CA ALA A 98 -11.52 3.22 1.27
C ALA A 98 -10.59 2.04 1.50
N SER A 99 -10.22 1.33 0.42
CA SER A 99 -9.25 0.25 0.46
C SER A 99 -8.08 0.59 -0.46
N VAL A 100 -6.87 0.46 0.07
CA VAL A 100 -5.64 0.73 -0.68
C VAL A 100 -4.70 -0.47 -0.57
N LEU A 101 -4.28 -0.98 -1.73
CA LEU A 101 -3.24 -1.99 -1.83
C LEU A 101 -1.89 -1.28 -1.81
N ILE A 102 -0.98 -1.76 -0.97
CA ILE A 102 0.37 -1.20 -0.84
C ILE A 102 1.37 -2.29 -1.12
N ILE A 103 2.25 -2.05 -2.10
CA ILE A 103 3.35 -2.94 -2.48
C ILE A 103 4.65 -2.19 -2.25
N SER A 104 5.63 -2.86 -1.64
CA SER A 104 6.92 -2.24 -1.35
C SER A 104 8.07 -3.21 -1.57
N ALA A 105 9.18 -2.67 -2.04
CA ALA A 105 10.44 -3.41 -2.16
C ALA A 105 11.61 -2.45 -2.05
N PRO A 106 12.76 -2.90 -1.52
CA PRO A 106 13.97 -2.09 -1.53
C PRO A 106 14.37 -1.78 -2.97
N ARG A 107 14.90 -0.59 -3.23
CA ARG A 107 15.42 -0.25 -4.56
C ARG A 107 16.56 -1.16 -4.99
N SER A 108 17.21 -1.81 -4.03
CA SER A 108 18.26 -2.81 -4.26
C SER A 108 17.74 -4.23 -4.44
N SER A 109 16.45 -4.40 -4.73
CA SER A 109 15.80 -5.74 -4.79
C SER A 109 16.36 -6.67 -5.85
N GLY A 110 17.04 -6.12 -6.87
CA GLY A 110 17.56 -6.93 -7.99
C GLY A 110 16.50 -7.27 -9.03
N TYR A 111 15.33 -6.65 -8.96
CA TYR A 111 14.29 -6.85 -9.97
C TYR A 111 14.79 -6.36 -11.34
N GLU A 112 14.63 -7.21 -12.34
CA GLU A 112 14.97 -6.90 -13.72
C GLU A 112 13.71 -6.92 -14.57
N PRO A 113 13.27 -5.74 -15.10
CA PRO A 113 12.09 -5.70 -15.97
C PRO A 113 12.28 -6.50 -17.24
N MET A 114 11.19 -7.06 -17.75
CA MET A 114 11.15 -7.62 -19.08
C MET A 114 11.18 -6.48 -20.12
N ASP A 115 11.59 -6.79 -21.37
CA ASP A 115 11.70 -5.75 -22.41
C ASP A 115 10.37 -5.05 -22.70
N TRP A 116 9.23 -5.74 -22.53
CA TRP A 116 7.90 -5.21 -22.84
C TRP A 116 7.13 -4.67 -21.61
N ALA A 117 7.65 -4.87 -20.41
CA ALA A 117 6.91 -4.49 -19.17
C ALA A 117 7.83 -3.99 -18.07
#